data_497a9e4d3540b340105ad739ff35f58e
#
_entry.id   497a9e4d3540b340105ad739ff35f58e
#
_cell.length_a   1.000
_cell.length_b   1.000
_cell.length_c   1.000
_cell.angle_alpha   90.00
_cell.angle_beta   90.00
_cell.angle_gamma   90.00
#
_symmetry.space_group_name_H-M   'P 1'
#
loop_
_entity.id
_entity.type
_entity.pdbx_description
1 polymer ?
#
loop_
_entity_poly.entity_id
_entity_poly.type
_entity_poly.pdbx_seq_one_letter_code
_entity_poly.pdbx_strand_id
1 'polypeptide(L)'
;MVDTNKLTSVAKDVLLAPVYLYQGRKIKRDTVRLPEPHGERHGVIDLPQANNEISTQEAKTFNLMVVGDSAAAGVGSQTQQEALVGKLIPILEQNEAIQANFARLNWSLQATTGHTSFDILRRLYVLPAPEQPIDVMLLSVGVNDTTSNVSVHKWQQQIEDIINIAQRKFGVRELVFLSLPPMAQMPAIPAPLNNFVGAKASVLDEILQQVCAAHDGVNYMATDFARMIS
;
A
#
# COMPACT_ATOMS: atom_id res chain seq x y z
N MET A 1 31.57 3.92 -20.97
CA MET A 1 32.38 4.15 -19.75
C MET A 1 31.67 3.42 -18.63
N VAL A 2 32.28 2.36 -18.09
CA VAL A 2 31.63 1.60 -16.99
C VAL A 2 31.69 2.47 -15.75
N ASP A 3 30.53 2.70 -15.13
CA ASP A 3 30.41 3.54 -13.93
C ASP A 3 31.11 2.86 -12.73
N THR A 4 32.31 3.34 -12.42
CA THR A 4 33.15 2.80 -11.34
C THR A 4 32.45 2.81 -9.98
N ASN A 5 31.51 3.75 -9.75
CA ASN A 5 30.74 3.83 -8.51
C ASN A 5 29.72 2.66 -8.41
N LYS A 6 29.12 2.26 -9.51
CA LYS A 6 28.23 1.08 -9.52
C LYS A 6 28.99 -0.22 -9.29
N LEU A 7 30.18 -0.36 -9.87
CA LEU A 7 31.02 -1.54 -9.67
C LEU A 7 31.50 -1.69 -8.22
N THR A 8 31.90 -0.58 -7.59
CA THR A 8 32.35 -0.59 -6.18
C THR A 8 31.18 -0.87 -5.23
N SER A 9 29.97 -0.39 -5.52
CA SER A 9 28.76 -0.70 -4.75
C SER A 9 28.40 -2.17 -4.84
N VAL A 10 28.36 -2.74 -6.03
CA VAL A 10 28.06 -4.17 -6.24
C VAL A 10 29.09 -5.07 -5.56
N ALA A 11 30.40 -4.74 -5.68
CA ALA A 11 31.45 -5.50 -5.03
C ALA A 11 31.34 -5.46 -3.49
N LYS A 12 30.98 -4.31 -2.92
CA LYS A 12 30.70 -4.15 -1.49
C LYS A 12 29.52 -5.02 -1.05
N ASP A 13 28.43 -5.02 -1.81
CA ASP A 13 27.24 -5.79 -1.45
C ASP A 13 27.48 -7.30 -1.55
N VAL A 14 28.24 -7.74 -2.54
CA VAL A 14 28.67 -9.15 -2.64
C VAL A 14 29.54 -9.56 -1.42
N LEU A 15 30.48 -8.69 -1.01
CA LEU A 15 31.31 -8.95 0.15
C LEU A 15 30.51 -9.00 1.45
N LEU A 16 29.47 -8.16 1.58
CA LEU A 16 28.61 -8.08 2.75
C LEU A 16 27.43 -9.08 2.71
N ALA A 17 27.23 -9.81 1.62
CA ALA A 17 26.12 -10.75 1.47
C ALA A 17 25.98 -11.76 2.62
N PRO A 18 27.06 -12.36 3.19
CA PRO A 18 26.93 -13.23 4.34
C PRO A 18 26.41 -12.50 5.59
N VAL A 19 26.82 -11.24 5.79
CA VAL A 19 26.34 -10.40 6.90
C VAL A 19 24.85 -10.08 6.71
N TYR A 20 24.45 -9.70 5.51
CA TYR A 20 23.04 -9.44 5.19
C TYR A 20 22.16 -10.67 5.42
N LEU A 21 22.62 -11.84 4.99
CA LEU A 21 21.91 -13.10 5.21
C LEU A 21 21.78 -13.45 6.70
N TYR A 22 22.86 -13.27 7.46
CA TYR A 22 22.84 -13.50 8.91
C TYR A 22 21.87 -12.54 9.61
N GLN A 23 21.97 -11.24 9.32
CA GLN A 23 21.12 -10.21 9.93
C GLN A 23 19.66 -10.41 9.54
N GLY A 24 19.36 -10.70 8.27
CA GLY A 24 18.01 -10.96 7.79
C GLY A 24 17.37 -12.19 8.46
N ARG A 25 18.15 -13.29 8.61
CA ARG A 25 17.70 -14.48 9.35
C ARG A 25 17.47 -14.19 10.83
N LYS A 26 18.37 -13.41 11.45
CA LYS A 26 18.24 -13.01 12.84
C LYS A 26 16.98 -12.18 13.06
N ILE A 27 16.74 -11.15 12.25
CA ILE A 27 15.52 -10.34 12.31
C ILE A 27 14.29 -11.24 12.17
N LYS A 28 14.26 -12.08 11.13
CA LYS A 28 13.11 -12.97 10.88
C LYS A 28 12.81 -13.93 12.04
N ARG A 29 13.85 -14.36 12.78
CA ARG A 29 13.72 -15.24 13.94
C ARG A 29 13.33 -14.48 15.20
N ASP A 30 13.96 -13.32 15.44
CA ASP A 30 13.90 -12.59 16.71
C ASP A 30 12.75 -11.55 16.73
N THR A 31 12.22 -11.16 15.56
CA THR A 31 11.09 -10.24 15.49
C THR A 31 9.78 -10.96 15.86
N VAL A 32 9.15 -10.46 16.88
CA VAL A 32 7.79 -10.90 17.25
C VAL A 32 6.83 -10.50 16.13
N ARG A 33 6.17 -11.48 15.55
CA ARG A 33 5.11 -11.22 14.58
C ARG A 33 3.87 -10.75 15.31
N LEU A 34 3.57 -9.47 15.23
CA LEU A 34 2.34 -8.93 15.73
C LEU A 34 1.16 -9.45 14.89
N PRO A 35 0.04 -9.81 15.52
CA PRO A 35 -1.15 -10.21 14.80
C PRO A 35 -1.76 -9.01 14.05
N GLU A 36 -2.57 -9.31 13.05
CA GLU A 36 -3.46 -8.31 12.48
C GLU A 36 -4.55 -7.94 13.50
N PRO A 37 -4.95 -6.67 13.59
CA PRO A 37 -5.92 -6.23 14.60
C PRO A 37 -7.30 -6.83 14.35
N HIS A 38 -8.04 -7.01 15.44
CA HIS A 38 -9.44 -7.45 15.39
C HIS A 38 -10.35 -6.33 14.91
N GLY A 39 -11.46 -6.67 14.28
CA GLY A 39 -12.49 -5.74 13.84
C GLY A 39 -12.95 -6.00 12.41
N GLU A 40 -13.93 -5.21 11.98
CA GLU A 40 -14.51 -5.34 10.66
C GLU A 40 -13.51 -4.96 9.57
N ARG A 41 -13.59 -5.68 8.45
CA ARG A 41 -12.76 -5.44 7.25
C ARG A 41 -13.60 -4.99 6.05
N HIS A 42 -14.86 -4.74 6.26
CA HIS A 42 -15.80 -4.18 5.29
C HIS A 42 -16.99 -3.58 6.03
N GLY A 43 -17.68 -2.68 5.39
CA GLY A 43 -18.89 -2.07 5.96
C GLY A 43 -19.54 -1.08 5.02
N VAL A 44 -20.75 -0.71 5.38
CA VAL A 44 -21.54 0.33 4.72
C VAL A 44 -21.99 1.32 5.77
N ILE A 45 -21.82 2.61 5.48
CA ILE A 45 -22.20 3.72 6.35
C ILE A 45 -23.15 4.63 5.57
N ASP A 46 -24.29 4.97 6.15
CA ASP A 46 -25.17 6.00 5.62
C ASP A 46 -24.56 7.38 5.93
N LEU A 47 -24.37 8.19 4.88
CA LEU A 47 -23.78 9.51 5.00
C LEU A 47 -24.84 10.55 5.37
N PRO A 48 -24.53 11.51 6.26
CA PRO A 48 -25.42 12.65 6.51
C PRO A 48 -25.63 13.42 5.20
N GLN A 49 -26.86 13.54 4.75
CA GLN A 49 -27.14 14.33 3.55
C GLN A 49 -27.09 15.82 3.91
N ALA A 50 -26.28 16.58 3.21
CA ALA A 50 -26.06 17.99 3.47
C ALA A 50 -27.30 18.88 3.22
N ASN A 51 -28.31 18.40 2.46
CA ASN A 51 -29.61 19.08 2.27
C ASN A 51 -30.70 18.10 1.86
N ASN A 52 -31.90 18.29 2.42
CA ASN A 52 -33.12 17.48 2.25
C ASN A 52 -33.77 17.48 0.83
N GLU A 53 -33.06 17.82 -0.22
CA GLU A 53 -33.60 17.96 -1.58
C GLU A 53 -33.04 16.95 -2.60
N ILE A 54 -32.57 15.77 -2.17
CA ILE A 54 -32.35 14.72 -3.14
C ILE A 54 -33.66 14.01 -3.41
N SER A 55 -34.43 14.58 -4.38
CA SER A 55 -35.46 13.82 -5.09
C SER A 55 -34.92 12.44 -5.49
N THR A 56 -35.58 11.38 -5.15
CA THR A 56 -35.69 10.00 -5.68
C THR A 56 -34.73 9.53 -6.82
N GLN A 57 -33.65 10.21 -7.11
CA GLN A 57 -32.57 9.71 -7.90
C GLN A 57 -31.76 8.73 -7.04
N GLU A 58 -31.51 7.54 -7.58
CA GLU A 58 -30.82 6.42 -6.93
C GLU A 58 -29.66 6.90 -6.05
N ALA A 59 -29.78 6.64 -4.76
CA ALA A 59 -28.82 7.05 -3.75
C ALA A 59 -27.44 6.48 -4.08
N LYS A 60 -26.54 7.29 -4.67
CA LYS A 60 -25.20 6.86 -5.09
C LYS A 60 -24.40 6.41 -3.89
N THR A 61 -23.63 5.36 -4.06
CA THR A 61 -22.71 4.83 -3.05
C THR A 61 -21.29 5.15 -3.47
N PHE A 62 -20.51 5.73 -2.54
CA PHE A 62 -19.05 5.87 -2.70
C PHE A 62 -18.39 4.55 -2.31
N ASN A 63 -17.67 3.91 -3.22
CA ASN A 63 -17.02 2.62 -3.02
C ASN A 63 -15.52 2.78 -2.83
N LEU A 64 -15.04 2.44 -1.62
CA LEU A 64 -13.62 2.45 -1.25
C LEU A 64 -13.10 1.02 -1.11
N MET A 65 -11.95 0.73 -1.69
CA MET A 65 -11.21 -0.51 -1.43
C MET A 65 -9.79 -0.17 -0.95
N VAL A 66 -9.40 -0.69 0.21
CA VAL A 66 -8.03 -0.59 0.72
C VAL A 66 -7.35 -1.93 0.51
N VAL A 67 -6.21 -1.92 -0.18
CA VAL A 67 -5.47 -3.13 -0.56
C VAL A 67 -4.04 -3.00 -0.05
N GLY A 68 -3.46 -4.09 0.44
CA GLY A 68 -2.05 -4.00 0.79
C GLY A 68 -1.49 -5.09 1.67
N ASP A 69 -0.40 -4.74 2.32
CA ASP A 69 0.39 -5.58 3.21
C ASP A 69 0.05 -5.32 4.71
N SER A 70 1.04 -5.49 5.58
CA SER A 70 0.87 -5.31 7.02
C SER A 70 0.49 -3.88 7.42
N ALA A 71 0.96 -2.87 6.70
CA ALA A 71 0.63 -1.47 7.00
C ALA A 71 -0.86 -1.21 6.73
N ALA A 72 -1.37 -1.66 5.60
CA ALA A 72 -2.80 -1.57 5.30
C ALA A 72 -3.65 -2.46 6.23
N ALA A 73 -3.16 -3.66 6.59
CA ALA A 73 -3.83 -4.56 7.54
C ALA A 73 -3.90 -3.99 8.97
N GLY A 74 -3.09 -2.98 9.30
CA GLY A 74 -3.08 -2.32 10.60
C GLY A 74 -2.24 -3.03 11.66
N VAL A 75 -1.23 -3.82 11.25
CA VAL A 75 -0.34 -4.53 12.20
C VAL A 75 0.31 -3.52 13.15
N GLY A 76 0.22 -3.82 14.46
CA GLY A 76 0.68 -2.94 15.53
C GLY A 76 -0.44 -2.18 16.24
N SER A 77 -1.63 -2.07 15.63
CA SER A 77 -2.84 -1.58 16.29
C SER A 77 -3.53 -2.72 17.04
N GLN A 78 -4.30 -2.40 18.08
CA GLN A 78 -5.09 -3.40 18.80
C GLN A 78 -6.39 -3.74 18.06
N THR A 79 -7.01 -2.75 17.46
CA THR A 79 -8.28 -2.88 16.75
C THR A 79 -8.21 -2.22 15.36
N GLN A 80 -9.13 -2.60 14.46
CA GLN A 80 -9.24 -1.96 13.14
C GLN A 80 -9.62 -0.48 13.23
N GLN A 81 -10.30 -0.04 14.30
CA GLN A 81 -10.63 1.37 14.56
C GLN A 81 -9.38 2.23 14.81
N GLU A 82 -8.30 1.63 15.31
CA GLU A 82 -7.02 2.30 15.53
C GLU A 82 -6.11 2.26 14.29
N ALA A 83 -6.38 1.34 13.37
CA ALA A 83 -5.63 1.11 12.15
C ALA A 83 -5.98 2.12 11.04
N LEU A 84 -5.32 1.99 9.88
CA LEU A 84 -5.49 2.88 8.73
C LEU A 84 -6.96 3.07 8.34
N VAL A 85 -7.68 1.98 8.16
CA VAL A 85 -9.09 2.04 7.73
C VAL A 85 -9.95 2.74 8.77
N GLY A 86 -9.79 2.40 10.06
CA GLY A 86 -10.56 3.01 11.14
C GLY A 86 -10.30 4.51 11.33
N LYS A 87 -9.16 5.02 10.86
CA LYS A 87 -8.88 6.46 10.83
C LYS A 87 -9.34 7.12 9.54
N LEU A 88 -9.28 6.41 8.42
CA LEU A 88 -9.65 6.94 7.11
C LEU A 88 -11.17 7.11 6.98
N ILE A 89 -11.94 6.12 7.41
CA ILE A 89 -13.40 6.11 7.23
C ILE A 89 -14.08 7.35 7.86
N PRO A 90 -13.83 7.73 9.12
CA PRO A 90 -14.43 8.93 9.70
C PRO A 90 -14.06 10.22 8.97
N ILE A 91 -12.86 10.30 8.37
CA ILE A 91 -12.44 11.47 7.58
C ILE A 91 -13.26 11.55 6.29
N LEU A 92 -13.47 10.41 5.61
CA LEU A 92 -14.28 10.36 4.40
C LEU A 92 -15.77 10.60 4.71
N GLU A 93 -16.28 10.09 5.82
CA GLU A 93 -17.65 10.32 6.28
C GLU A 93 -17.93 11.82 6.52
N GLN A 94 -16.95 12.56 7.04
CA GLN A 94 -17.05 14.00 7.32
C GLN A 94 -16.70 14.88 6.11
N ASN A 95 -16.31 14.30 4.98
CA ASN A 95 -15.92 15.06 3.80
C ASN A 95 -17.15 15.62 3.07
N GLU A 96 -17.24 16.96 3.01
CA GLU A 96 -18.37 17.66 2.41
C GLU A 96 -18.61 17.31 0.95
N ALA A 97 -17.55 17.09 0.16
CA ALA A 97 -17.68 16.73 -1.24
C ALA A 97 -18.23 15.31 -1.41
N ILE A 98 -17.90 14.38 -0.51
CA ILE A 98 -18.48 13.03 -0.49
C ILE A 98 -19.94 13.10 -0.07
N GLN A 99 -20.27 13.80 1.01
CA GLN A 99 -21.64 13.97 1.49
C GLN A 99 -22.56 14.63 0.45
N ALA A 100 -22.02 15.58 -0.33
CA ALA A 100 -22.80 16.26 -1.37
C ALA A 100 -23.15 15.36 -2.58
N ASN A 101 -22.38 14.30 -2.83
CA ASN A 101 -22.51 13.50 -4.04
C ASN A 101 -22.95 12.05 -3.78
N PHE A 102 -22.87 11.57 -2.54
CA PHE A 102 -23.13 10.18 -2.18
C PHE A 102 -24.00 10.10 -0.93
N ALA A 103 -24.90 9.13 -0.90
CA ALA A 103 -25.74 8.85 0.26
C ALA A 103 -25.15 7.78 1.17
N ARG A 104 -24.22 6.97 0.66
CA ARG A 104 -23.58 5.89 1.39
C ARG A 104 -22.09 5.81 1.07
N LEU A 105 -21.33 5.35 2.05
CA LEU A 105 -19.94 4.95 1.93
C LEU A 105 -19.84 3.43 2.13
N ASN A 106 -19.46 2.71 1.10
CA ASN A 106 -19.17 1.28 1.16
C ASN A 106 -17.65 1.09 1.11
N TRP A 107 -17.11 0.28 2.02
CA TRP A 107 -15.66 0.10 2.12
C TRP A 107 -15.26 -1.34 2.35
N SER A 108 -14.08 -1.72 1.88
CA SER A 108 -13.50 -3.03 2.12
C SER A 108 -11.97 -2.94 2.29
N LEU A 109 -11.44 -3.82 3.15
CA LEU A 109 -10.01 -3.98 3.43
C LEU A 109 -9.53 -5.33 2.94
N GLN A 110 -8.69 -5.32 1.90
CA GLN A 110 -8.10 -6.49 1.24
C GLN A 110 -6.59 -6.52 1.49
N ALA A 111 -6.19 -6.63 2.74
CA ALA A 111 -4.79 -6.60 3.14
C ALA A 111 -4.39 -7.84 3.93
N THR A 112 -3.12 -8.23 3.83
CA THR A 112 -2.56 -9.37 4.58
C THR A 112 -1.08 -9.13 4.86
N THR A 113 -0.68 -9.40 6.08
CA THR A 113 0.70 -9.27 6.53
C THR A 113 1.66 -10.09 5.68
N GLY A 114 2.74 -9.46 5.24
CA GLY A 114 3.80 -10.11 4.46
C GLY A 114 3.54 -10.17 2.96
N HIS A 115 2.41 -9.68 2.46
CA HIS A 115 2.13 -9.67 1.02
C HIS A 115 3.12 -8.78 0.27
N THR A 116 3.67 -9.34 -0.81
CA THR A 116 4.42 -8.64 -1.84
C THR A 116 3.49 -8.11 -2.94
N SER A 117 4.02 -7.33 -3.87
CA SER A 117 3.28 -6.91 -5.08
C SER A 117 2.70 -8.10 -5.85
N PHE A 118 3.43 -9.22 -5.90
CA PHE A 118 2.94 -10.45 -6.53
C PHE A 118 1.73 -11.05 -5.80
N ASP A 119 1.75 -11.08 -4.46
CA ASP A 119 0.64 -11.61 -3.67
C ASP A 119 -0.60 -10.72 -3.76
N ILE A 120 -0.41 -9.39 -3.79
CA ILE A 120 -1.49 -8.42 -4.01
C ILE A 120 -2.09 -8.62 -5.40
N LEU A 121 -1.27 -8.71 -6.44
CA LEU A 121 -1.73 -8.98 -7.80
C LEU A 121 -2.56 -10.26 -7.87
N ARG A 122 -2.06 -11.36 -7.28
CA ARG A 122 -2.80 -12.63 -7.21
C ARG A 122 -4.13 -12.49 -6.47
N ARG A 123 -4.17 -11.75 -5.38
CA ARG A 123 -5.41 -11.47 -4.64
C ARG A 123 -6.43 -10.77 -5.54
N LEU A 124 -6.02 -9.72 -6.25
CA LEU A 124 -6.90 -9.00 -7.17
C LEU A 124 -7.41 -9.89 -8.31
N TYR A 125 -6.61 -10.86 -8.77
CA TYR A 125 -7.06 -11.84 -9.76
C TYR A 125 -8.16 -12.76 -9.24
N VAL A 126 -8.08 -13.23 -7.99
CA VAL A 126 -9.03 -14.21 -7.45
C VAL A 126 -10.27 -13.57 -6.81
N LEU A 127 -10.20 -12.33 -6.37
CA LEU A 127 -11.38 -11.61 -5.87
C LEU A 127 -12.42 -11.49 -6.97
N PRO A 128 -13.72 -11.62 -6.67
CA PRO A 128 -14.78 -11.38 -7.66
C PRO A 128 -14.78 -9.92 -8.11
N ALA A 129 -15.24 -9.68 -9.35
CA ALA A 129 -15.51 -8.32 -9.78
C ALA A 129 -16.65 -7.73 -8.92
N PRO A 130 -16.54 -6.46 -8.50
CA PRO A 130 -17.62 -5.82 -7.73
C PRO A 130 -18.84 -5.57 -8.61
N GLU A 131 -20.02 -5.49 -8.01
CA GLU A 131 -21.26 -5.14 -8.71
C GLU A 131 -21.27 -3.69 -9.19
N GLN A 132 -20.59 -2.81 -8.46
CA GLN A 132 -20.43 -1.39 -8.79
C GLN A 132 -18.95 -1.05 -8.88
N PRO A 133 -18.55 -0.13 -9.76
CA PRO A 133 -17.18 0.34 -9.84
C PRO A 133 -16.65 0.86 -8.50
N ILE A 134 -15.37 0.68 -8.26
CA ILE A 134 -14.68 1.24 -7.10
C ILE A 134 -14.30 2.71 -7.42
N ASP A 135 -14.76 3.65 -6.60
CA ASP A 135 -14.42 5.06 -6.79
C ASP A 135 -12.97 5.34 -6.44
N VAL A 136 -12.50 4.80 -5.30
CA VAL A 136 -11.10 4.93 -4.87
C VAL A 136 -10.55 3.57 -4.41
N MET A 137 -9.38 3.20 -4.94
CA MET A 137 -8.60 2.08 -4.41
C MET A 137 -7.28 2.63 -3.83
N LEU A 138 -7.07 2.42 -2.53
CA LEU A 138 -5.84 2.81 -1.82
C LEU A 138 -4.93 1.60 -1.68
N LEU A 139 -3.66 1.72 -2.09
CA LEU A 139 -2.68 0.64 -2.05
C LEU A 139 -1.46 0.97 -1.16
N SER A 140 -1.15 0.03 -0.26
CA SER A 140 0.12 -0.02 0.46
C SER A 140 0.88 -1.26 0.02
N VAL A 141 2.00 -1.08 -0.70
CA VAL A 141 2.77 -2.18 -1.31
C VAL A 141 4.24 -1.82 -1.44
N GLY A 142 5.12 -2.80 -1.33
CA GLY A 142 6.53 -2.66 -1.66
C GLY A 142 7.49 -2.95 -0.52
N VAL A 143 7.10 -2.79 0.74
CA VAL A 143 7.98 -3.07 1.90
C VAL A 143 8.50 -4.51 1.85
N ASN A 144 7.64 -5.48 1.61
CA ASN A 144 8.04 -6.88 1.52
C ASN A 144 8.84 -7.19 0.25
N ASP A 145 8.64 -6.41 -0.81
CA ASP A 145 9.40 -6.51 -2.05
C ASP A 145 10.86 -6.07 -1.87
N THR A 146 11.15 -5.17 -0.93
CA THR A 146 12.53 -4.76 -0.61
C THR A 146 13.39 -5.90 -0.10
N THR A 147 12.78 -6.85 0.62
CA THR A 147 13.45 -8.03 1.19
C THR A 147 13.24 -9.31 0.38
N SER A 148 12.39 -9.26 -0.64
CA SER A 148 12.19 -10.35 -1.57
C SER A 148 13.23 -10.36 -2.70
N ASN A 149 13.29 -11.44 -3.46
CA ASN A 149 14.18 -11.56 -4.62
C ASN A 149 13.54 -11.00 -5.91
N VAL A 150 12.67 -9.99 -5.81
CA VAL A 150 12.08 -9.33 -6.97
C VAL A 150 13.10 -8.40 -7.61
N SER A 151 13.25 -8.51 -8.94
CA SER A 151 14.04 -7.54 -9.71
C SER A 151 13.23 -6.26 -9.94
N VAL A 152 13.94 -5.15 -10.20
CA VAL A 152 13.34 -3.85 -10.51
C VAL A 152 12.35 -3.93 -11.67
N HIS A 153 12.74 -4.59 -12.75
CA HIS A 153 11.87 -4.81 -13.92
C HIS A 153 10.60 -5.62 -13.57
N LYS A 154 10.75 -6.66 -12.75
CA LYS A 154 9.60 -7.47 -12.33
C LYS A 154 8.67 -6.69 -11.39
N TRP A 155 9.23 -5.86 -10.51
CA TRP A 155 8.47 -4.94 -9.67
C TRP A 155 7.62 -4.00 -10.53
N GLN A 156 8.24 -3.30 -11.49
CA GLN A 156 7.53 -2.41 -12.40
C GLN A 156 6.37 -3.12 -13.11
N GLN A 157 6.62 -4.29 -13.70
CA GLN A 157 5.58 -5.09 -14.36
C GLN A 157 4.42 -5.42 -13.40
N GLN A 158 4.70 -5.81 -12.16
CA GLN A 158 3.67 -6.15 -11.19
C GLN A 158 2.82 -4.94 -10.80
N ILE A 159 3.43 -3.74 -10.67
CA ILE A 159 2.67 -2.51 -10.43
C ILE A 159 1.79 -2.17 -11.64
N GLU A 160 2.30 -2.25 -12.85
CA GLU A 160 1.52 -2.04 -14.07
C GLU A 160 0.37 -3.04 -14.20
N ASP A 161 0.59 -4.31 -13.85
CA ASP A 161 -0.44 -5.35 -13.84
C ASP A 161 -1.50 -5.09 -12.75
N ILE A 162 -1.11 -4.58 -11.58
CA ILE A 162 -2.04 -4.15 -10.52
C ILE A 162 -2.92 -3.01 -11.01
N ILE A 163 -2.35 -2.00 -11.66
CA ILE A 163 -3.10 -0.88 -12.25
C ILE A 163 -4.10 -1.40 -13.28
N ASN A 164 -3.63 -2.24 -14.21
CA ASN A 164 -4.47 -2.80 -15.26
C ASN A 164 -5.66 -3.60 -14.72
N ILE A 165 -5.43 -4.46 -13.73
CA ILE A 165 -6.52 -5.26 -13.15
C ILE A 165 -7.48 -4.38 -12.32
N ALA A 166 -6.97 -3.41 -11.58
CA ALA A 166 -7.76 -2.46 -10.82
C ALA A 166 -8.73 -1.68 -11.74
N GLN A 167 -8.24 -1.13 -12.83
CA GLN A 167 -9.04 -0.36 -13.77
C GLN A 167 -10.02 -1.24 -14.57
N ARG A 168 -9.58 -2.39 -15.08
CA ARG A 168 -10.40 -3.22 -15.98
C ARG A 168 -11.40 -4.11 -15.27
N LYS A 169 -11.01 -4.72 -14.14
CA LYS A 169 -11.86 -5.68 -13.44
C LYS A 169 -12.72 -5.01 -12.35
N PHE A 170 -12.13 -4.05 -11.64
CA PHE A 170 -12.78 -3.38 -10.52
C PHE A 170 -13.39 -2.03 -10.93
N GLY A 171 -13.12 -1.55 -12.15
CA GLY A 171 -13.62 -0.26 -12.63
C GLY A 171 -13.13 0.91 -11.78
N VAL A 172 -11.92 0.79 -11.21
CA VAL A 172 -11.36 1.80 -10.32
C VAL A 172 -11.20 3.12 -11.06
N ARG A 173 -11.74 4.19 -10.49
CA ARG A 173 -11.64 5.56 -11.04
C ARG A 173 -10.37 6.25 -10.60
N GLU A 174 -10.07 6.19 -9.30
CA GLU A 174 -8.88 6.77 -8.69
C GLU A 174 -8.10 5.70 -7.94
N LEU A 175 -6.90 5.43 -8.38
CA LEU A 175 -5.96 4.52 -7.76
C LEU A 175 -4.90 5.33 -7.02
N VAL A 176 -4.73 5.10 -5.73
CA VAL A 176 -3.78 5.84 -4.90
C VAL A 176 -2.76 4.89 -4.31
N PHE A 177 -1.51 5.03 -4.70
CA PHE A 177 -0.39 4.30 -4.10
C PHE A 177 0.26 5.13 -3.00
N LEU A 178 0.43 4.54 -1.83
CA LEU A 178 1.23 5.13 -0.76
C LEU A 178 2.72 4.93 -1.03
N SER A 179 3.53 5.93 -0.69
CA SER A 179 5.00 5.83 -0.78
C SER A 179 5.56 4.71 0.08
N LEU A 180 6.71 4.16 -0.31
CA LEU A 180 7.45 3.25 0.54
C LEU A 180 8.07 4.02 1.72
N PRO A 181 8.12 3.42 2.92
CA PRO A 181 8.79 4.05 4.05
C PRO A 181 10.32 4.09 3.86
N PRO A 182 11.02 5.03 4.52
CA PRO A 182 12.47 5.16 4.46
C PRO A 182 13.14 4.01 5.24
N MET A 183 13.24 2.83 4.62
CA MET A 183 13.70 1.58 5.25
C MET A 183 15.10 1.69 5.87
N ALA A 184 15.95 2.59 5.35
CA ALA A 184 17.28 2.85 5.93
C ALA A 184 17.21 3.44 7.35
N GLN A 185 16.13 4.12 7.69
CA GLN A 185 15.92 4.80 8.97
C GLN A 185 15.13 3.96 9.97
N MET A 186 14.66 2.77 9.58
CA MET A 186 13.88 1.90 10.46
C MET A 186 14.75 1.32 11.59
N PRO A 187 14.41 1.58 12.87
CA PRO A 187 15.21 1.10 14.00
C PRO A 187 15.32 -0.43 14.10
N ALA A 188 14.34 -1.14 13.57
CA ALA A 188 14.30 -2.60 13.59
C ALA A 188 15.31 -3.26 12.63
N ILE A 189 15.92 -2.51 11.72
CA ILE A 189 16.87 -3.03 10.72
C ILE A 189 18.29 -2.57 11.07
N PRO A 190 19.19 -3.48 11.51
CA PRO A 190 20.54 -3.10 11.87
C PRO A 190 21.42 -2.78 10.66
N ALA A 191 22.43 -1.90 10.86
CA ALA A 191 23.46 -1.69 9.87
C ALA A 191 24.37 -2.94 9.73
N PRO A 192 24.86 -3.27 8.53
CA PRO A 192 24.73 -2.53 7.26
C PRO A 192 23.47 -2.93 6.45
N LEU A 193 22.64 -3.85 6.93
CA LEU A 193 21.46 -4.34 6.19
C LEU A 193 20.45 -3.23 5.91
N ASN A 194 20.26 -2.29 6.85
CA ASN A 194 19.36 -1.14 6.66
C ASN A 194 19.72 -0.30 5.42
N ASN A 195 21.02 -0.10 5.16
CA ASN A 195 21.48 0.65 3.99
C ASN A 195 21.17 -0.10 2.69
N PHE A 196 21.34 -1.43 2.67
CA PHE A 196 21.05 -2.27 1.52
C PHE A 196 19.55 -2.29 1.21
N VAL A 197 18.72 -2.56 2.22
CA VAL A 197 17.25 -2.59 2.08
C VAL A 197 16.71 -1.18 1.75
N GLY A 198 17.26 -0.15 2.37
CA GLY A 198 16.89 1.24 2.13
C GLY A 198 17.20 1.70 0.71
N ALA A 199 18.36 1.37 0.17
CA ALA A 199 18.73 1.67 -1.22
C ALA A 199 17.75 1.00 -2.20
N LYS A 200 17.40 -0.27 -1.95
CA LYS A 200 16.39 -0.96 -2.76
C LYS A 200 15.02 -0.32 -2.64
N ALA A 201 14.59 0.05 -1.43
CA ALA A 201 13.31 0.72 -1.21
C ALA A 201 13.21 2.04 -1.99
N SER A 202 14.27 2.87 -1.97
CA SER A 202 14.31 4.11 -2.74
C SER A 202 14.15 3.87 -4.24
N VAL A 203 14.83 2.86 -4.79
CA VAL A 203 14.70 2.51 -6.22
C VAL A 203 13.28 2.04 -6.56
N LEU A 204 12.67 1.20 -5.71
CA LEU A 204 11.31 0.73 -5.94
C LEU A 204 10.29 1.89 -5.85
N ASP A 205 10.50 2.81 -4.91
CA ASP A 205 9.63 3.97 -4.74
C ASP A 205 9.73 4.96 -5.90
N GLU A 206 10.95 5.23 -6.41
CA GLU A 206 11.15 6.06 -7.61
C GLU A 206 10.43 5.47 -8.84
N ILE A 207 10.46 4.15 -9.01
CA ILE A 207 9.74 3.47 -10.09
C ILE A 207 8.24 3.57 -9.88
N LEU A 208 7.76 3.41 -8.65
CA LEU A 208 6.34 3.57 -8.34
C LEU A 208 5.85 4.97 -8.72
N GLN A 209 6.61 6.03 -8.39
CA GLN A 209 6.29 7.40 -8.79
C GLN A 209 6.22 7.54 -10.31
N GLN A 210 7.21 7.00 -11.03
CA GLN A 210 7.25 7.05 -12.50
C GLN A 210 6.06 6.32 -13.13
N VAL A 211 5.72 5.14 -12.63
CA VAL A 211 4.58 4.35 -13.11
C VAL A 211 3.28 5.08 -12.83
N CYS A 212 3.08 5.62 -11.62
CA CYS A 212 1.89 6.40 -11.31
C CYS A 212 1.74 7.61 -12.25
N ALA A 213 2.82 8.36 -12.49
CA ALA A 213 2.79 9.53 -13.37
C ALA A 213 2.51 9.20 -14.86
N ALA A 214 2.70 7.94 -15.26
CA ALA A 214 2.47 7.48 -16.63
C ALA A 214 1.04 6.97 -16.91
N HIS A 215 0.18 6.90 -15.88
CA HIS A 215 -1.16 6.32 -15.99
C HIS A 215 -2.23 7.31 -15.50
N ASP A 216 -3.27 7.51 -16.32
CA ASP A 216 -4.42 8.33 -15.93
C ASP A 216 -5.21 7.69 -14.79
N GLY A 217 -5.70 8.53 -13.85
CA GLY A 217 -6.43 8.06 -12.66
C GLY A 217 -5.57 7.28 -11.66
N VAL A 218 -4.24 7.41 -11.75
CA VAL A 218 -3.29 6.79 -10.83
C VAL A 218 -2.45 7.86 -10.14
N ASN A 219 -2.50 7.86 -8.81
CA ASN A 219 -1.90 8.88 -7.97
C ASN A 219 -0.85 8.25 -7.04
N TYR A 220 0.27 8.95 -6.86
CA TYR A 220 1.26 8.64 -5.85
C TYR A 220 1.11 9.61 -4.68
N MET A 221 0.96 9.06 -3.47
CA MET A 221 0.84 9.84 -2.24
C MET A 221 2.08 9.65 -1.37
N ALA A 222 2.90 10.70 -1.28
CA ALA A 222 4.03 10.72 -0.37
C ALA A 222 3.55 10.75 1.09
N THR A 223 4.04 9.83 1.90
CA THR A 223 3.73 9.74 3.32
C THR A 223 4.82 10.41 4.13
N ASP A 224 4.45 11.30 5.07
CA ASP A 224 5.39 11.94 5.99
C ASP A 224 5.75 11.00 7.14
N PHE A 225 6.69 10.11 6.88
CA PHE A 225 7.16 9.16 7.88
C PHE A 225 7.96 9.81 9.02
N ALA A 226 8.47 11.05 8.84
CA ALA A 226 9.21 11.73 9.89
C ALA A 226 8.34 12.00 11.12
N ARG A 227 7.04 12.24 10.92
CA ARG A 227 6.06 12.40 12.00
C ARG A 227 5.68 11.10 12.71
N MET A 228 5.99 9.95 12.09
CA MET A 228 5.64 8.64 12.65
C MET A 228 6.78 8.04 13.49
N ILE A 229 8.00 8.59 13.38
CA ILE A 229 9.22 8.08 14.05
C ILE A 229 9.62 8.98 15.24
N SER A 230 9.01 10.17 15.34
CA SER A 230 9.18 11.11 16.48
C SER A 230 8.26 10.73 17.64
#